data_6680b84adc7b541fcd8faf71bdb7d4e8
#
_entry.id   6680b84adc7b541fcd8faf71bdb7d4e8
#
_cell.length_a   1.000
_cell.length_b   1.000
_cell.length_c   1.000
_cell.angle_alpha   90.00
_cell.angle_beta   90.00
_cell.angle_gamma   90.00
#
_symmetry.space_group_name_H-M   'P 1'
#
loop_
_entity.id
_entity.type
_entity.pdbx_description
1 polymer ?
#
loop_
_entity_poly.entity_id
_entity_poly.type
_entity_poly.pdbx_seq_one_letter_code
_entity_poly.pdbx_strand_id
1 'polypeptide(L)'
;MKHALLVAALAAMPAAIFLASPAAAQSQQLEQACIAVAQNFLLVPSVKTGIVQSFPELDPPGARLTYSTREDPKPTDFNNEIECEFDKATAPFNLLRFCISESCYGPNEQDQENRRRYQEVKALMDRQKK
;
A
#
# COMPACT_ATOMS: atom_id res chain seq x y z
N MET A 1 33.06 -4.70 -68.45
CA MET A 1 33.04 -5.34 -67.13
C MET A 1 32.40 -4.41 -66.15
N LYS A 2 31.22 -4.77 -65.72
CA LYS A 2 30.44 -3.92 -64.81
C LYS A 2 30.48 -4.56 -63.45
N HIS A 3 31.14 -3.90 -62.54
CA HIS A 3 31.11 -4.31 -61.14
C HIS A 3 29.89 -3.65 -60.48
N ALA A 4 28.93 -4.47 -60.17
CA ALA A 4 27.78 -4.06 -59.39
C ALA A 4 28.23 -4.03 -57.92
N LEU A 5 28.37 -2.84 -57.39
CA LEU A 5 28.54 -2.63 -55.97
C LEU A 5 27.16 -2.80 -55.29
N LEU A 6 26.98 -3.92 -54.70
CA LEU A 6 25.86 -4.14 -53.78
C LEU A 6 26.16 -3.41 -52.47
N VAL A 7 25.59 -2.23 -52.35
CA VAL A 7 25.56 -1.54 -51.06
C VAL A 7 24.49 -2.24 -50.22
N ALA A 8 24.92 -3.08 -49.31
CA ALA A 8 24.02 -3.60 -48.27
C ALA A 8 23.74 -2.46 -47.29
N ALA A 9 22.59 -1.86 -47.45
CA ALA A 9 22.07 -0.94 -46.46
C ALA A 9 21.70 -1.75 -45.19
N LEU A 10 22.58 -1.74 -44.22
CA LEU A 10 22.26 -2.18 -42.86
C LEU A 10 21.28 -1.17 -42.29
N ALA A 11 20.00 -1.51 -42.37
CA ALA A 11 18.98 -0.79 -41.64
C ALA A 11 19.21 -1.09 -40.15
N ALA A 12 19.89 -0.17 -39.47
CA ALA A 12 19.92 -0.19 -38.02
C ALA A 12 18.50 0.07 -37.52
N MET A 13 17.80 -0.98 -37.10
CA MET A 13 16.56 -0.80 -36.37
C MET A 13 16.89 -0.15 -35.02
N PRO A 14 16.34 1.04 -34.71
CA PRO A 14 16.46 1.55 -33.37
C PRO A 14 15.77 0.56 -32.44
N ALA A 15 16.50 0.00 -31.50
CA ALA A 15 15.91 -0.73 -30.41
C ALA A 15 14.92 0.22 -29.74
N ALA A 16 13.63 -0.04 -29.92
CA ALA A 16 12.60 0.70 -29.18
C ALA A 16 12.81 0.34 -27.71
N ILE A 17 13.46 1.23 -26.99
CA ILE A 17 13.51 1.15 -25.55
C ILE A 17 12.10 1.46 -25.09
N PHE A 18 11.33 0.41 -24.83
CA PHE A 18 10.10 0.55 -24.09
C PHE A 18 10.50 0.96 -22.69
N LEU A 19 10.55 2.26 -22.45
CA LEU A 19 10.48 2.78 -21.10
C LEU A 19 9.08 2.44 -20.62
N ALA A 20 8.92 1.24 -20.06
CA ALA A 20 7.75 0.97 -19.25
C ALA A 20 7.75 2.05 -18.19
N SER A 21 6.76 2.98 -18.25
CA SER A 21 6.45 3.82 -17.13
C SER A 21 6.38 2.89 -15.93
N PRO A 22 7.16 3.10 -14.86
CA PRO A 22 6.96 2.29 -13.68
C PRO A 22 5.49 2.45 -13.31
N ALA A 23 4.70 1.40 -13.48
CA ALA A 23 3.44 1.28 -12.80
C ALA A 23 3.76 1.67 -11.36
N ALA A 24 3.02 2.65 -10.81
CA ALA A 24 3.27 3.19 -9.48
C ALA A 24 3.79 2.07 -8.60
N ALA A 25 5.08 2.13 -8.25
CA ALA A 25 5.77 1.03 -7.61
C ALA A 25 5.05 0.73 -6.30
N GLN A 26 4.48 -0.47 -6.19
CA GLN A 26 3.86 -0.93 -4.95
C GLN A 26 4.94 -1.00 -3.88
N SER A 27 4.63 -0.52 -2.68
CA SER A 27 5.51 -0.60 -1.53
C SER A 27 5.03 -1.70 -0.59
N GLN A 28 5.69 -2.83 -0.61
CA GLN A 28 5.37 -3.94 0.29
C GLN A 28 5.47 -3.51 1.76
N GLN A 29 6.40 -2.63 2.09
CA GLN A 29 6.57 -2.14 3.47
C GLN A 29 5.36 -1.32 3.91
N LEU A 30 4.83 -0.43 3.07
CA LEU A 30 3.61 0.32 3.37
C LEU A 30 2.41 -0.62 3.51
N GLU A 31 2.31 -1.62 2.66
CA GLU A 31 1.24 -2.61 2.71
C GLU A 31 1.28 -3.38 4.02
N GLN A 32 2.45 -3.86 4.43
CA GLN A 32 2.63 -4.57 5.71
C GLN A 32 2.34 -3.66 6.90
N ALA A 33 2.72 -2.39 6.82
CA ALA A 33 2.42 -1.43 7.88
C ALA A 33 0.90 -1.24 8.04
N CYS A 34 0.15 -1.15 6.94
CA CYS A 34 -1.31 -1.02 7.00
C CYS A 34 -1.98 -2.31 7.50
N ILE A 35 -1.46 -3.47 7.14
CA ILE A 35 -1.92 -4.75 7.71
C ILE A 35 -1.73 -4.76 9.22
N ALA A 36 -0.60 -4.27 9.71
CA ALA A 36 -0.33 -4.16 11.14
C ALA A 36 -1.32 -3.20 11.83
N VAL A 37 -1.72 -2.11 11.18
CA VAL A 37 -2.76 -1.22 11.70
C VAL A 37 -4.07 -1.99 11.90
N ALA A 38 -4.49 -2.75 10.90
CA ALA A 38 -5.70 -3.57 10.96
C ALA A 38 -5.62 -4.60 12.10
N GLN A 39 -4.51 -5.29 12.24
CA GLN A 39 -4.29 -6.28 13.30
C GLN A 39 -4.39 -5.64 14.69
N ASN A 40 -3.79 -4.48 14.87
CA ASN A 40 -3.79 -3.76 16.15
C ASN A 40 -5.15 -3.16 16.46
N PHE A 41 -5.89 -2.71 15.47
CA PHE A 41 -7.25 -2.21 15.65
C PHE A 41 -8.22 -3.33 16.05
N LEU A 42 -8.11 -4.47 15.39
CA LEU A 42 -8.99 -5.63 15.61
C LEU A 42 -8.53 -6.49 16.79
N LEU A 43 -7.30 -6.27 17.28
CA LEU A 43 -6.66 -7.07 18.34
C LEU A 43 -6.60 -8.55 17.98
N VAL A 44 -6.18 -8.82 16.74
CA VAL A 44 -6.02 -10.19 16.23
C VAL A 44 -4.58 -10.41 15.77
N PRO A 45 -4.06 -11.65 15.84
CA PRO A 45 -2.68 -11.94 15.43
C PRO A 45 -2.48 -11.90 13.92
N SER A 46 -3.55 -12.11 13.15
CA SER A 46 -3.48 -12.05 11.69
C SER A 46 -4.83 -11.70 11.10
N VAL A 47 -4.80 -11.08 9.91
CA VAL A 47 -5.98 -10.85 9.08
C VAL A 47 -5.75 -11.48 7.72
N LYS A 48 -6.80 -11.97 7.11
CA LYS A 48 -6.78 -12.44 5.72
C LYS A 48 -7.02 -11.24 4.83
N THR A 49 -6.11 -11.01 3.88
CA THR A 49 -6.19 -9.87 2.97
C THR A 49 -6.68 -10.29 1.60
N GLY A 50 -7.46 -9.42 0.99
CA GLY A 50 -7.90 -9.55 -0.40
C GLY A 50 -7.02 -8.69 -1.31
N ILE A 51 -7.58 -7.57 -1.78
CA ILE A 51 -6.83 -6.62 -2.61
C ILE A 51 -5.97 -5.74 -1.69
N VAL A 52 -4.68 -5.64 -2.00
CA VAL A 52 -3.73 -4.81 -1.25
C VAL A 52 -3.05 -3.85 -2.23
N GLN A 53 -3.10 -2.57 -1.91
CA GLN A 53 -2.51 -1.51 -2.74
C GLN A 53 -1.74 -0.53 -1.86
N SER A 54 -0.63 -0.02 -2.37
CA SER A 54 0.13 1.01 -1.69
C SER A 54 0.33 2.23 -2.58
N PHE A 55 0.51 3.37 -1.94
CA PHE A 55 0.61 4.68 -2.59
C PHE A 55 1.81 5.45 -2.03
N PRO A 56 3.05 4.99 -2.33
CA PRO A 56 4.25 5.61 -1.76
C PRO A 56 4.51 7.02 -2.29
N GLU A 57 3.92 7.39 -3.42
CA GLU A 57 4.12 8.68 -4.06
C GLU A 57 3.13 9.76 -3.61
N LEU A 58 2.10 9.38 -2.85
CA LEU A 58 1.15 10.34 -2.32
C LEU A 58 1.73 11.08 -1.11
N ASP A 59 1.17 12.24 -0.83
CA ASP A 59 1.51 13.05 0.34
C ASP A 59 0.23 13.32 1.15
N PRO A 60 0.02 12.61 2.27
CA PRO A 60 0.88 11.58 2.85
C PRO A 60 0.82 10.25 2.11
N PRO A 61 1.91 9.47 2.14
CA PRO A 61 1.89 8.12 1.58
C PRO A 61 1.03 7.18 2.40
N GLY A 62 0.53 6.13 1.78
CA GLY A 62 -0.35 5.22 2.46
C GLY A 62 -0.55 3.91 1.75
N ALA A 63 -1.50 3.15 2.26
CA ALA A 63 -1.93 1.89 1.68
C ALA A 63 -3.42 1.68 1.93
N ARG A 64 -3.99 0.82 1.13
CA ARG A 64 -5.40 0.41 1.25
C ARG A 64 -5.49 -1.08 1.02
N LEU A 65 -6.32 -1.74 1.79
CA LEU A 65 -6.56 -3.16 1.58
C LEU A 65 -7.99 -3.55 1.98
N THR A 66 -8.46 -4.61 1.35
CA THR A 66 -9.65 -5.32 1.81
C THR A 66 -9.22 -6.48 2.68
N TYR A 67 -10.05 -6.84 3.65
CA TYR A 67 -9.72 -7.91 4.57
C TYR A 67 -10.97 -8.65 5.06
N SER A 68 -10.72 -9.83 5.63
CA SER A 68 -11.73 -10.62 6.32
C SER A 68 -11.21 -11.04 7.68
N THR A 69 -12.13 -11.10 8.65
CA THR A 69 -11.85 -11.63 10.00
C THR A 69 -12.16 -13.11 10.12
N ARG A 70 -12.67 -13.73 9.08
CA ARG A 70 -12.96 -15.17 9.06
C ARG A 70 -11.68 -15.98 8.90
N GLU A 71 -11.61 -17.13 9.54
CA GLU A 71 -10.45 -18.02 9.43
C GLU A 71 -10.33 -18.64 8.03
N ASP A 72 -11.48 -18.95 7.42
CA ASP A 72 -11.56 -19.55 6.08
C ASP A 72 -12.48 -18.70 5.21
N PRO A 73 -11.99 -17.53 4.75
CA PRO A 73 -12.82 -16.60 4.00
C PRO A 73 -13.06 -17.08 2.58
N LYS A 74 -14.30 -16.90 2.12
CA LYS A 74 -14.66 -17.02 0.70
C LYS A 74 -14.36 -15.70 0.00
N PRO A 75 -14.24 -15.68 -1.34
CA PRO A 75 -13.99 -14.43 -2.08
C PRO A 75 -14.97 -13.30 -1.76
N THR A 76 -16.21 -13.65 -1.38
CA THR A 76 -17.25 -12.67 -1.01
C THR A 76 -17.16 -12.16 0.43
N ASP A 77 -16.23 -12.69 1.23
CA ASP A 77 -16.08 -12.32 2.63
C ASP A 77 -15.10 -11.17 2.86
N PHE A 78 -14.47 -10.66 1.80
CA PHE A 78 -13.54 -9.53 1.87
C PHE A 78 -14.29 -8.21 1.71
N ASN A 79 -15.18 -7.92 2.65
CA ASN A 79 -16.07 -6.77 2.61
C ASN A 79 -15.59 -5.58 3.44
N ASN A 80 -14.57 -5.79 4.28
CA ASN A 80 -14.01 -4.74 5.09
C ASN A 80 -12.84 -4.11 4.33
N GLU A 81 -12.74 -2.79 4.43
CA GLU A 81 -11.67 -2.04 3.81
C GLU A 81 -11.01 -1.14 4.85
N ILE A 82 -9.69 -1.07 4.81
CA ILE A 82 -8.91 -0.13 5.60
C ILE A 82 -8.01 0.68 4.69
N GLU A 83 -7.93 1.98 4.96
CA GLU A 83 -6.95 2.89 4.38
C GLU A 83 -6.08 3.45 5.48
N CYS A 84 -4.77 3.47 5.27
CA CYS A 84 -3.80 3.97 6.24
C CYS A 84 -2.97 5.08 5.63
N GLU A 85 -2.71 6.13 6.41
CA GLU A 85 -1.82 7.23 6.04
C GLU A 85 -0.65 7.28 7.01
N PHE A 86 0.55 7.39 6.45
CA PHE A 86 1.80 7.43 7.21
C PHE A 86 2.57 8.72 6.91
N ASP A 87 3.51 9.08 7.78
CA ASP A 87 4.32 10.29 7.64
C ASP A 87 5.29 10.25 6.46
N LYS A 88 5.74 9.04 6.09
CA LYS A 88 6.71 8.83 5.01
C LYS A 88 6.54 7.43 4.43
N ALA A 89 7.15 7.22 3.27
CA ALA A 89 7.02 5.99 2.51
C ALA A 89 8.02 4.89 2.91
N THR A 90 8.95 5.19 3.82
CA THR A 90 9.98 4.26 4.29
C THR A 90 9.94 4.10 5.79
N ALA A 91 10.33 2.91 6.27
CA ALA A 91 10.40 2.65 7.71
C ALA A 91 11.45 3.56 8.39
N PRO A 92 11.26 3.95 9.66
CA PRO A 92 10.11 3.65 10.50
C PRO A 92 8.89 4.51 10.15
N PHE A 93 7.71 3.88 10.12
CA PHE A 93 6.47 4.56 9.79
C PHE A 93 5.82 5.13 11.04
N ASN A 94 5.34 6.38 10.95
CA ASN A 94 4.45 6.94 11.94
C ASN A 94 3.05 7.02 11.37
N LEU A 95 2.10 6.40 12.04
CA LEU A 95 0.71 6.40 11.63
C LEU A 95 0.12 7.79 11.85
N LEU A 96 -0.42 8.39 10.79
CA LEU A 96 -1.09 9.68 10.86
C LEU A 96 -2.60 9.53 11.02
N ARG A 97 -3.20 8.57 10.31
CA ARG A 97 -4.64 8.40 10.26
C ARG A 97 -4.95 7.05 9.62
N PHE A 98 -6.07 6.47 9.98
CA PHE A 98 -6.63 5.35 9.22
C PHE A 98 -8.14 5.42 9.20
N CYS A 99 -8.73 4.86 8.14
CA CYS A 99 -10.19 4.78 7.99
C CYS A 99 -10.58 3.32 7.75
N ILE A 100 -11.60 2.88 8.45
CA ILE A 100 -12.20 1.55 8.26
C ILE A 100 -13.62 1.77 7.78
N SER A 101 -13.89 1.35 6.55
CA SER A 101 -15.16 1.62 5.87
C SER A 101 -15.43 3.13 5.85
N GLU A 102 -16.47 3.61 6.53
CA GLU A 102 -16.83 5.04 6.56
C GLU A 102 -16.33 5.78 7.80
N SER A 103 -15.68 5.09 8.73
CA SER A 103 -15.18 5.68 9.97
C SER A 103 -13.70 5.92 9.91
N CYS A 104 -13.27 7.11 10.29
CA CYS A 104 -11.87 7.51 10.31
C CYS A 104 -11.38 7.75 11.73
N TYR A 105 -10.12 7.40 11.97
CA TYR A 105 -9.44 7.43 13.26
C TYR A 105 -8.15 8.20 13.13
N GLY A 106 -7.99 9.22 13.95
CA GLY A 106 -6.83 10.11 13.89
C GLY A 106 -6.81 11.05 15.08
N PRO A 107 -5.72 11.83 15.23
CA PRO A 107 -5.59 12.74 16.38
C PRO A 107 -6.54 13.93 16.32
N ASN A 108 -7.04 14.27 15.13
CA ASN A 108 -7.86 15.47 14.90
C ASN A 108 -9.31 15.13 14.53
N GLU A 109 -9.74 13.89 14.72
CA GLU A 109 -11.13 13.52 14.48
C GLU A 109 -12.06 14.22 15.48
N GLN A 110 -13.27 14.55 15.06
CA GLN A 110 -14.25 15.21 15.93
C GLN A 110 -14.75 14.28 17.04
N ASP A 111 -14.94 13.00 16.71
CA ASP A 111 -15.37 11.98 17.65
C ASP A 111 -14.23 11.62 18.61
N GLN A 112 -14.50 11.77 19.92
CA GLN A 112 -13.52 11.48 20.95
C GLN A 112 -13.11 10.00 20.95
N GLU A 113 -14.05 9.10 20.70
CA GLU A 113 -13.80 7.66 20.64
C GLU A 113 -12.85 7.32 19.49
N ASN A 114 -13.02 7.97 18.34
CA ASN A 114 -12.15 7.76 17.19
C ASN A 114 -10.74 8.29 17.43
N ARG A 115 -10.60 9.39 18.20
CA ARG A 115 -9.26 9.86 18.62
C ARG A 115 -8.62 8.87 19.58
N ARG A 116 -9.38 8.34 20.54
CA ARG A 116 -8.91 7.38 21.52
C ARG A 116 -8.45 6.07 20.84
N ARG A 117 -9.25 5.55 19.93
CA ARG A 117 -8.93 4.34 19.19
C ARG A 117 -7.65 4.52 18.34
N TYR A 118 -7.49 5.69 17.74
CA TYR A 118 -6.24 6.02 17.05
C TYR A 118 -5.03 5.95 17.99
N GLN A 119 -5.12 6.56 19.17
CA GLN A 119 -4.02 6.55 20.13
C GLN A 119 -3.66 5.15 20.60
N GLU A 120 -4.66 4.29 20.79
CA GLU A 120 -4.42 2.90 21.16
C GLU A 120 -3.66 2.14 20.07
N VAL A 121 -4.09 2.26 18.83
CA VAL A 121 -3.45 1.61 17.69
C VAL A 121 -2.02 2.14 17.52
N LYS A 122 -1.85 3.45 17.59
CA LYS A 122 -0.52 4.08 17.47
C LYS A 122 0.43 3.59 18.57
N ALA A 123 -0.04 3.50 19.79
CA ALA A 123 0.77 2.99 20.91
C ALA A 123 1.22 1.55 20.68
N LEU A 124 0.33 0.69 20.17
CA LEU A 124 0.68 -0.69 19.85
C LEU A 124 1.69 -0.77 18.69
N MET A 125 1.51 0.05 17.66
CA MET A 125 2.45 0.15 16.55
C MET A 125 3.83 0.58 17.02
N ASP A 126 3.92 1.57 17.89
CA ASP A 126 5.17 2.11 18.41
C ASP A 126 5.91 1.07 19.27
N ARG A 127 5.19 0.23 20.00
CA ARG A 127 5.81 -0.88 20.76
C ARG A 127 6.43 -1.93 19.84
N GLN A 128 5.82 -2.18 18.71
CA GLN A 128 6.28 -3.20 17.75
C GLN A 128 7.53 -2.77 16.98
N LYS A 129 7.87 -1.48 17.00
CA LYS A 129 9.10 -0.95 16.36
C LYS A 129 10.38 -1.24 17.14
N LYS A 130 10.29 -1.73 18.34
CA LYS A 130 11.46 -2.01 19.19
C LYS A 130 12.01 -3.40 18.97
#